data_f87d2cf02bc03246223928d81706fa10
#
_entry.id   f87d2cf02bc03246223928d81706fa10
#
_cell.length_a   1.000
_cell.length_b   1.000
_cell.length_c   1.000
_cell.angle_alpha   90.00
_cell.angle_beta   90.00
_cell.angle_gamma   90.00
#
_symmetry.space_group_name_H-M   'P 1'
#
loop_
_entity.id
_entity.type
_entity.pdbx_description
1 polymer ?
#
loop_
_entity_poly.entity_id
_entity_poly.type
_entity_poly.pdbx_seq_one_letter_code
_entity_poly.pdbx_strand_id
1 'polypeptide(L)'
;QVLHLEHRSGREGGRLLRPDGTRFMEEYDSRGELAPRDVVARAIDDVLKRLGCDCVYLDISHRPAEFITHHFPTVYAEALKYGFDMTREPLPVVPAAHYTCGGVITDLTGRTDVDHLYAVGEVACTGLHGANRMASNSLLECLVIGAAAARDIADKLESIPPLPPLAPWDETWVTDSDEEVVVSHNWDELRRFMWD
;
A
#
# COMPACT_ATOMS: atom_id res chain seq x y z
N GLN A 1 4.80 -2.88 3.85
CA GLN A 1 5.13 -3.80 4.98
C GLN A 1 5.15 -3.08 6.34
N VAL A 2 5.60 -1.83 6.39
CA VAL A 2 5.68 -1.02 7.61
C VAL A 2 4.31 -0.80 8.26
N LEU A 3 3.26 -0.52 7.50
CA LEU A 3 1.89 -0.31 8.01
C LEU A 3 1.28 -1.56 8.69
N HIS A 4 1.63 -2.77 8.25
CA HIS A 4 1.21 -4.01 8.91
C HIS A 4 1.87 -4.20 10.28
N LEU A 5 3.10 -3.74 10.41
CA LEU A 5 3.83 -3.76 11.67
C LEU A 5 3.14 -2.89 12.72
N GLU A 6 2.73 -1.67 12.36
CA GLU A 6 2.09 -0.74 13.29
C GLU A 6 0.82 -1.31 13.92
N HIS A 7 -0.10 -1.90 13.13
CA HIS A 7 -1.35 -2.45 13.68
C HIS A 7 -1.10 -3.59 14.66
N ARG A 8 -0.20 -4.49 14.33
CA ARG A 8 0.15 -5.62 15.19
C ARG A 8 0.95 -5.15 16.41
N SER A 9 1.93 -4.28 16.21
CA SER A 9 2.73 -3.73 17.30
C SER A 9 1.93 -2.78 18.19
N GLY A 10 0.97 -2.01 17.66
CA GLY A 10 0.06 -1.19 18.47
C GLY A 10 -0.76 -2.02 19.46
N ARG A 11 -1.32 -3.17 19.04
CA ARG A 11 -2.01 -4.12 19.92
C ARG A 11 -1.10 -4.72 20.99
N GLU A 12 0.17 -4.88 20.67
CA GLU A 12 1.19 -5.41 21.59
C GLU A 12 1.89 -4.29 22.40
N GLY A 13 1.39 -3.04 22.32
CA GLY A 13 1.85 -1.90 23.07
C GLY A 13 2.93 -1.07 22.38
N GLY A 14 3.13 -1.22 21.08
CA GLY A 14 4.00 -0.34 20.29
C GLY A 14 3.54 1.11 20.35
N ARG A 15 4.49 2.05 20.34
CA ARG A 15 4.28 3.49 20.52
C ARG A 15 4.80 4.25 19.32
N LEU A 16 4.06 5.23 18.85
CA LEU A 16 4.52 6.16 17.81
C LEU A 16 5.12 7.40 18.46
N LEU A 17 6.36 7.71 18.06
CA LEU A 17 7.15 8.78 18.64
C LEU A 17 7.54 9.79 17.56
N ARG A 18 7.56 11.07 17.93
CA ARG A 18 8.23 12.13 17.16
C ARG A 18 9.75 11.96 17.19
N PRO A 19 10.50 12.70 16.36
CA PRO A 19 11.98 12.68 16.42
C PRO A 19 12.56 13.07 17.80
N ASP A 20 11.84 13.81 18.61
CA ASP A 20 12.23 14.18 19.97
C ASP A 20 11.91 13.10 21.02
N GLY A 21 11.35 11.97 20.62
CA GLY A 21 10.97 10.86 21.49
C GLY A 21 9.60 11.02 22.17
N THR A 22 8.83 12.07 21.88
CA THR A 22 7.51 12.28 22.47
C THR A 22 6.42 11.51 21.71
N ARG A 23 5.46 10.95 22.43
CA ARG A 23 4.26 10.32 21.83
C ARG A 23 3.33 11.40 21.29
N PHE A 24 2.57 11.07 20.23
CA PHE A 24 1.65 12.03 19.61
C PHE A 24 0.25 11.50 19.30
N MET A 25 0.06 10.20 19.23
CA MET A 25 -1.23 9.64 18.79
C MET A 25 -2.43 10.05 19.64
N GLU A 26 -2.25 10.28 20.93
CA GLU A 26 -3.31 10.71 21.85
C GLU A 26 -3.84 12.13 21.55
N GLU A 27 -3.07 12.95 20.80
CA GLU A 27 -3.52 14.27 20.32
C GLU A 27 -4.54 14.16 19.17
N TYR A 28 -4.53 13.04 18.43
CA TYR A 28 -5.38 12.79 17.28
C TYR A 28 -6.57 11.88 17.57
N ASP A 29 -6.39 10.88 18.45
CA ASP A 29 -7.45 9.95 18.82
C ASP A 29 -7.23 9.39 20.23
N SER A 30 -8.27 9.37 21.05
CA SER A 30 -8.21 8.88 22.43
C SER A 30 -7.81 7.40 22.56
N ARG A 31 -7.90 6.63 21.45
CA ARG A 31 -7.47 5.23 21.41
C ARG A 31 -5.95 5.10 21.15
N GLY A 32 -5.25 6.22 20.92
CA GLY A 32 -3.84 6.24 20.61
C GLY A 32 -3.50 5.39 19.38
N GLU A 33 -2.49 4.56 19.48
CA GLU A 33 -2.01 3.66 18.41
C GLU A 33 -3.02 2.55 18.04
N LEU A 34 -4.10 2.38 18.80
CA LEU A 34 -5.22 1.46 18.49
C LEU A 34 -6.31 2.11 17.63
N ALA A 35 -6.18 3.37 17.29
CA ALA A 35 -7.09 4.05 16.36
C ALA A 35 -7.15 3.33 14.99
N PRO A 36 -8.21 3.55 14.19
CA PRO A 36 -8.28 3.03 12.82
C PRO A 36 -7.06 3.44 12.00
N ARG A 37 -6.67 2.59 11.07
CA ARG A 37 -5.42 2.75 10.30
C ARG A 37 -5.34 4.05 9.52
N ASP A 38 -6.44 4.49 8.96
CA ASP A 38 -6.54 5.76 8.25
C ASP A 38 -6.32 6.96 9.18
N VAL A 39 -6.77 6.88 10.44
CA VAL A 39 -6.52 7.91 11.46
C VAL A 39 -5.03 7.95 11.80
N VAL A 40 -4.42 6.77 12.05
CA VAL A 40 -2.99 6.68 12.36
C VAL A 40 -2.14 7.19 11.20
N ALA A 41 -2.44 6.77 9.96
CA ALA A 41 -1.70 7.21 8.78
C ALA A 41 -1.78 8.74 8.59
N ARG A 42 -2.97 9.34 8.72
CA ARG A 42 -3.14 10.80 8.65
C ARG A 42 -2.45 11.54 9.79
N ALA A 43 -2.43 10.97 10.99
CA ALA A 43 -1.73 11.56 12.13
C ALA A 43 -0.21 11.58 11.88
N ILE A 44 0.36 10.50 11.33
CA ILE A 44 1.77 10.46 10.96
C ILE A 44 2.06 11.50 9.87
N ASP A 45 1.26 11.55 8.79
CA ASP A 45 1.42 12.51 7.69
C ASP A 45 1.38 13.96 8.19
N ASP A 46 0.42 14.30 9.06
CA ASP A 46 0.33 15.63 9.66
C ASP A 46 1.57 15.97 10.51
N VAL A 47 2.08 15.02 11.30
CA VAL A 47 3.30 15.21 12.10
C VAL A 47 4.51 15.45 11.20
N LEU A 48 4.67 14.64 10.13
CA LEU A 48 5.77 14.81 9.18
C LEU A 48 5.75 16.20 8.55
N LYS A 49 4.59 16.64 8.06
CA LYS A 49 4.42 17.95 7.41
C LYS A 49 4.63 19.11 8.38
N ARG A 50 4.07 19.02 9.61
CA ARG A 50 4.22 20.09 10.61
C ARG A 50 5.65 20.25 11.11
N LEU A 51 6.38 19.15 11.27
CA LEU A 51 7.75 19.17 11.80
C LEU A 51 8.80 19.27 10.68
N GLY A 52 8.43 19.05 9.42
CA GLY A 52 9.38 18.98 8.31
C GLY A 52 10.38 17.85 8.47
N CYS A 53 9.95 16.70 9.00
CA CYS A 53 10.81 15.54 9.22
C CYS A 53 10.48 14.41 8.25
N ASP A 54 11.48 13.59 7.91
CA ASP A 54 11.35 12.51 6.92
C ASP A 54 10.64 11.28 7.46
N CYS A 55 10.61 11.08 8.77
CA CYS A 55 9.97 9.92 9.39
C CYS A 55 9.54 10.22 10.83
N VAL A 56 8.64 9.37 11.36
CA VAL A 56 8.38 9.20 12.79
C VAL A 56 8.94 7.84 13.22
N TYR A 57 8.86 7.53 14.51
CA TYR A 57 9.47 6.32 15.04
C TYR A 57 8.43 5.42 15.69
N LEU A 58 8.53 4.11 15.40
CA LEU A 58 7.73 3.08 16.06
C LEU A 58 8.60 2.37 17.09
N ASP A 59 8.27 2.52 18.36
CA ASP A 59 8.97 1.92 19.48
C ASP A 59 8.20 0.76 20.11
N ILE A 60 8.84 -0.39 20.19
CA ILE A 60 8.40 -1.57 20.93
C ILE A 60 9.52 -2.10 21.84
N SER A 61 10.65 -1.41 21.94
CA SER A 61 11.86 -1.85 22.65
C SER A 61 11.66 -2.00 24.16
N HIS A 62 10.58 -1.44 24.70
CA HIS A 62 10.18 -1.63 26.10
C HIS A 62 9.66 -3.05 26.42
N ARG A 63 9.39 -3.86 25.39
CA ARG A 63 9.01 -5.28 25.56
C ARG A 63 10.26 -6.16 25.62
N PRO A 64 10.18 -7.35 26.26
CA PRO A 64 11.30 -8.28 26.27
C PRO A 64 11.76 -8.67 24.87
N ALA A 65 13.08 -8.77 24.65
CA ALA A 65 13.65 -9.10 23.35
C ALA A 65 13.12 -10.45 22.80
N GLU A 66 12.96 -11.46 23.66
CA GLU A 66 12.38 -12.76 23.30
C GLU A 66 10.94 -12.63 22.79
N PHE A 67 10.14 -11.77 23.42
CA PHE A 67 8.78 -11.47 22.98
C PHE A 67 8.80 -10.88 21.55
N ILE A 68 9.64 -9.87 21.31
CA ILE A 68 9.73 -9.17 20.02
C ILE A 68 10.15 -10.13 18.91
N THR A 69 11.20 -10.89 19.12
CA THR A 69 11.73 -11.84 18.12
C THR A 69 10.77 -12.98 17.81
N HIS A 70 9.99 -13.43 18.81
CA HIS A 70 8.99 -14.48 18.62
C HIS A 70 7.71 -13.97 17.93
N HIS A 71 7.23 -12.76 18.28
CA HIS A 71 5.99 -12.21 17.74
C HIS A 71 6.17 -11.57 16.36
N PHE A 72 7.34 -11.04 16.07
CA PHE A 72 7.66 -10.31 14.84
C PHE A 72 8.89 -10.84 14.11
N PRO A 73 9.04 -12.16 13.90
CA PRO A 73 10.29 -12.75 13.42
C PRO A 73 10.71 -12.21 12.04
N THR A 74 9.78 -12.07 11.13
CA THR A 74 10.06 -11.56 9.75
C THR A 74 10.46 -10.10 9.77
N VAL A 75 9.74 -9.28 10.54
CA VAL A 75 10.02 -7.84 10.61
C VAL A 75 11.34 -7.58 11.34
N TYR A 76 11.62 -8.32 12.42
CA TYR A 76 12.87 -8.25 13.14
C TYR A 76 14.06 -8.59 12.23
N ALA A 77 13.97 -9.72 11.50
CA ALA A 77 15.01 -10.12 10.57
C ALA A 77 15.21 -9.11 9.43
N GLU A 78 14.14 -8.48 8.95
CA GLU A 78 14.23 -7.47 7.90
C GLU A 78 14.84 -6.17 8.43
N ALA A 79 14.41 -5.69 9.61
CA ALA A 79 14.96 -4.50 10.25
C ALA A 79 16.47 -4.61 10.48
N LEU A 80 16.94 -5.77 10.92
CA LEU A 80 18.38 -6.03 11.13
C LEU A 80 19.22 -5.90 9.85
N LYS A 81 18.67 -6.24 8.67
CA LYS A 81 19.39 -6.05 7.39
C LYS A 81 19.69 -4.58 7.10
N TYR A 82 18.86 -3.68 7.60
CA TYR A 82 19.04 -2.23 7.46
C TYR A 82 19.74 -1.60 8.67
N GLY A 83 20.23 -2.41 9.61
CA GLY A 83 20.99 -1.95 10.77
C GLY A 83 20.16 -1.57 11.98
N PHE A 84 18.82 -1.83 11.98
CA PHE A 84 17.93 -1.49 13.09
C PHE A 84 17.65 -2.71 13.97
N ASP A 85 17.95 -2.60 15.26
CA ASP A 85 17.59 -3.62 16.27
C ASP A 85 16.35 -3.16 17.06
N MET A 86 15.17 -3.58 16.63
CA MET A 86 13.90 -3.21 17.26
C MET A 86 13.73 -3.69 18.72
N THR A 87 14.67 -4.49 19.23
CA THR A 87 14.70 -4.86 20.64
C THR A 87 15.41 -3.81 21.51
N ARG A 88 16.09 -2.84 20.89
CA ARG A 88 16.92 -1.82 21.55
C ARG A 88 16.58 -0.40 21.17
N GLU A 89 16.05 -0.22 19.96
CA GLU A 89 15.82 1.09 19.39
C GLU A 89 14.51 1.15 18.60
N PRO A 90 13.88 2.32 18.46
CA PRO A 90 12.69 2.49 17.64
C PRO A 90 13.02 2.41 16.15
N LEU A 91 12.06 1.95 15.35
CA LEU A 91 12.16 1.86 13.89
C LEU A 91 11.64 3.14 13.25
N PRO A 92 12.35 3.70 12.23
CA PRO A 92 11.81 4.78 11.42
C PRO A 92 10.64 4.27 10.57
N VAL A 93 9.53 5.00 10.58
CA VAL A 93 8.31 4.64 9.86
C VAL A 93 7.69 5.85 9.17
N VAL A 94 7.10 5.60 8.01
CA VAL A 94 6.35 6.58 7.22
C VAL A 94 5.03 5.97 6.77
N PRO A 95 3.98 6.75 6.47
CA PRO A 95 2.81 6.24 5.79
C PRO A 95 3.22 5.74 4.41
N ALA A 96 2.54 4.71 3.91
CA ALA A 96 2.75 4.22 2.57
C ALA A 96 1.41 3.90 1.91
N ALA A 97 1.33 4.06 0.58
CA ALA A 97 0.20 3.60 -0.19
C ALA A 97 0.04 2.09 0.04
N HIS A 98 -1.17 1.66 0.41
CA HIS A 98 -1.44 0.27 0.77
C HIS A 98 -2.38 -0.42 -0.20
N TYR A 99 -3.45 0.24 -0.61
CA TYR A 99 -4.48 -0.32 -1.48
C TYR A 99 -5.18 0.78 -2.29
N THR A 100 -5.34 0.55 -3.58
CA THR A 100 -6.12 1.43 -4.44
C THR A 100 -7.60 1.13 -4.27
N CYS A 101 -8.37 2.08 -3.73
CA CYS A 101 -9.83 1.94 -3.57
C CYS A 101 -10.61 2.31 -4.82
N GLY A 102 -9.98 2.91 -5.80
CA GLY A 102 -10.48 3.21 -7.14
C GLY A 102 -9.95 2.23 -8.17
N GLY A 103 -10.03 2.59 -9.44
CA GLY A 103 -9.52 1.80 -10.56
C GLY A 103 -10.43 1.80 -11.75
N VAL A 104 -10.32 0.80 -12.59
CA VAL A 104 -11.18 0.61 -13.76
C VAL A 104 -12.61 0.29 -13.30
N ILE A 105 -13.57 1.11 -13.70
CA ILE A 105 -14.98 0.90 -13.34
C ILE A 105 -15.48 -0.40 -13.98
N THR A 106 -16.08 -1.27 -13.16
CA THR A 106 -16.65 -2.55 -13.61
C THR A 106 -18.01 -2.80 -12.99
N ASP A 107 -18.77 -3.67 -13.65
CA ASP A 107 -19.95 -4.29 -13.04
C ASP A 107 -19.55 -5.46 -12.11
N LEU A 108 -20.55 -6.12 -11.52
CA LEU A 108 -20.32 -7.26 -10.61
C LEU A 108 -19.85 -8.55 -11.30
N THR A 109 -19.74 -8.54 -12.64
CA THR A 109 -19.15 -9.62 -13.41
C THR A 109 -17.74 -9.24 -13.92
N GLY A 110 -17.20 -8.11 -13.45
CA GLY A 110 -15.88 -7.64 -13.82
C GLY A 110 -15.78 -7.01 -15.21
N ARG A 111 -16.89 -6.78 -15.92
CA ARG A 111 -16.89 -6.13 -17.23
C ARG A 111 -16.64 -4.64 -17.09
N THR A 112 -15.85 -4.10 -18.01
CA THR A 112 -15.67 -2.67 -18.20
C THR A 112 -16.69 -2.13 -19.23
N ASP A 113 -16.61 -0.84 -19.51
CA ASP A 113 -17.34 -0.18 -20.61
C ASP A 113 -16.71 -0.43 -22.01
N VAL A 114 -15.56 -1.09 -22.05
CA VAL A 114 -14.91 -1.53 -23.29
C VAL A 114 -15.29 -2.98 -23.56
N ASP A 115 -15.80 -3.25 -24.76
CA ASP A 115 -16.20 -4.60 -25.16
C ASP A 115 -15.04 -5.59 -25.03
N HIS A 116 -15.33 -6.75 -24.44
CA HIS A 116 -14.40 -7.86 -24.21
C HIS A 116 -13.25 -7.56 -23.23
N LEU A 117 -13.28 -6.40 -22.54
CA LEU A 117 -12.31 -6.06 -21.52
C LEU A 117 -12.91 -6.26 -20.12
N TYR A 118 -12.19 -6.99 -19.29
CA TYR A 118 -12.53 -7.26 -17.90
C TYR A 118 -11.43 -6.74 -16.98
N ALA A 119 -11.83 -6.26 -15.80
CA ALA A 119 -10.92 -5.93 -14.71
C ALA A 119 -11.42 -6.57 -13.41
N VAL A 120 -10.51 -7.20 -12.65
CA VAL A 120 -10.83 -7.95 -11.45
C VAL A 120 -9.77 -7.68 -10.37
N GLY A 121 -10.18 -7.62 -9.12
CA GLY A 121 -9.29 -7.38 -7.99
C GLY A 121 -8.93 -5.92 -7.80
N GLU A 122 -7.76 -5.62 -7.27
CA GLU A 122 -7.35 -4.27 -6.87
C GLU A 122 -7.39 -3.24 -8.01
N VAL A 123 -7.19 -3.67 -9.25
CA VAL A 123 -7.27 -2.79 -10.42
C VAL A 123 -8.69 -2.36 -10.76
N ALA A 124 -9.70 -3.09 -10.28
CA ALA A 124 -11.12 -2.83 -10.55
C ALA A 124 -11.76 -1.92 -9.49
N CYS A 125 -12.70 -1.12 -9.94
CA CYS A 125 -13.57 -0.30 -9.08
C CYS A 125 -15.01 -0.78 -9.20
N THR A 126 -15.40 -1.72 -8.34
CA THR A 126 -16.78 -2.21 -8.22
C THR A 126 -17.64 -1.31 -7.31
N GLY A 127 -17.03 -0.33 -6.62
CA GLY A 127 -17.66 0.49 -5.60
C GLY A 127 -17.68 -0.14 -4.20
N LEU A 128 -17.30 -1.41 -4.05
CA LEU A 128 -17.35 -2.13 -2.77
C LEU A 128 -16.56 -1.44 -1.65
N HIS A 129 -15.40 -0.88 -1.98
CA HIS A 129 -14.48 -0.34 -0.98
C HIS A 129 -14.73 1.12 -0.62
N GLY A 130 -15.51 1.86 -1.43
CA GLY A 130 -15.67 3.30 -1.24
C GLY A 130 -14.31 4.00 -1.19
N ALA A 131 -14.13 4.91 -0.24
CA ALA A 131 -12.88 5.64 -0.05
C ALA A 131 -11.87 4.93 0.88
N ASN A 132 -12.28 3.89 1.59
CA ASN A 132 -11.41 3.21 2.56
C ASN A 132 -11.80 1.73 2.69
N ARG A 133 -10.98 0.84 2.15
CA ARG A 133 -11.22 -0.61 2.14
C ARG A 133 -11.22 -1.20 3.55
N MET A 134 -12.26 -1.98 3.87
CA MET A 134 -12.24 -2.82 5.06
C MET A 134 -11.21 -3.95 4.90
N ALA A 135 -10.46 -4.23 5.98
CA ALA A 135 -9.44 -5.28 6.00
C ALA A 135 -10.00 -6.62 5.52
N SER A 136 -9.22 -7.34 4.72
CA SER A 136 -9.50 -8.66 4.12
C SER A 136 -10.55 -8.69 3.00
N ASN A 137 -11.33 -7.63 2.78
CA ASN A 137 -12.33 -7.59 1.71
C ASN A 137 -11.73 -7.66 0.30
N SER A 138 -10.46 -7.24 0.12
CA SER A 138 -9.79 -7.34 -1.17
C SER A 138 -9.72 -8.77 -1.71
N LEU A 139 -9.36 -9.74 -0.84
CA LEU A 139 -9.30 -11.15 -1.24
C LEU A 139 -10.68 -11.72 -1.58
N LEU A 140 -11.71 -11.33 -0.83
CA LEU A 140 -13.08 -11.76 -1.10
C LEU A 140 -13.59 -11.18 -2.42
N GLU A 141 -13.31 -9.91 -2.71
CA GLU A 141 -13.65 -9.28 -3.99
C GLU A 141 -12.96 -9.99 -5.14
N CYS A 142 -11.63 -10.22 -5.05
CA CYS A 142 -10.88 -10.95 -6.07
C CYS A 142 -11.50 -12.32 -6.38
N LEU A 143 -11.85 -13.09 -5.36
CA LEU A 143 -12.41 -14.44 -5.53
C LEU A 143 -13.83 -14.39 -6.12
N VAL A 144 -14.71 -13.54 -5.60
CA VAL A 144 -16.12 -13.48 -6.01
C VAL A 144 -16.24 -12.91 -7.43
N ILE A 145 -15.63 -11.75 -7.68
CA ILE A 145 -15.70 -11.10 -9.00
C ILE A 145 -14.92 -11.91 -10.04
N GLY A 146 -13.76 -12.49 -9.66
CA GLY A 146 -13.01 -13.37 -10.56
C GLY A 146 -13.80 -14.61 -11.00
N ALA A 147 -14.52 -15.25 -10.07
CA ALA A 147 -15.39 -16.36 -10.41
C ALA A 147 -16.59 -15.93 -11.26
N ALA A 148 -17.15 -14.75 -11.03
CA ALA A 148 -18.26 -14.19 -11.83
C ALA A 148 -17.79 -13.86 -13.25
N ALA A 149 -16.61 -13.22 -13.39
CA ALA A 149 -16.01 -12.90 -14.68
C ALA A 149 -15.69 -14.17 -15.48
N ALA A 150 -15.14 -15.20 -14.86
CA ALA A 150 -14.84 -16.45 -15.51
C ALA A 150 -16.10 -17.14 -16.10
N ARG A 151 -17.21 -17.11 -15.36
CA ARG A 151 -18.49 -17.65 -15.86
C ARG A 151 -19.03 -16.83 -17.03
N ASP A 152 -19.03 -15.52 -16.91
CA ASP A 152 -19.51 -14.62 -17.96
C ASP A 152 -18.68 -14.73 -19.25
N ILE A 153 -17.36 -14.89 -19.12
CA ILE A 153 -16.46 -15.13 -20.26
C ILE A 153 -16.75 -16.50 -20.88
N ALA A 154 -16.90 -17.56 -20.09
CA ALA A 154 -17.19 -18.90 -20.59
C ALA A 154 -18.49 -18.94 -21.39
N ASP A 155 -19.55 -18.28 -20.92
CA ASP A 155 -20.86 -18.24 -21.58
C ASP A 155 -20.82 -17.49 -22.92
N LYS A 156 -19.83 -16.62 -23.13
CA LYS A 156 -19.71 -15.76 -24.32
C LYS A 156 -18.61 -16.16 -25.28
N LEU A 157 -17.69 -17.01 -24.84
CA LEU A 157 -16.44 -17.30 -25.54
C LEU A 157 -16.66 -17.71 -27.00
N GLU A 158 -17.67 -18.54 -27.28
CA GLU A 158 -17.99 -19.00 -28.64
C GLU A 158 -18.58 -17.89 -29.52
N SER A 159 -19.10 -16.81 -28.92
CA SER A 159 -19.67 -15.68 -29.67
C SER A 159 -18.68 -14.58 -30.00
N ILE A 160 -17.48 -14.65 -29.43
CA ILE A 160 -16.42 -13.65 -29.64
C ILE A 160 -15.83 -13.84 -31.06
N PRO A 161 -15.84 -12.79 -31.89
CA PRO A 161 -15.25 -12.89 -33.24
C PRO A 161 -13.72 -13.09 -33.13
N PRO A 162 -13.10 -13.72 -34.17
CA PRO A 162 -11.65 -13.82 -34.18
C PRO A 162 -11.00 -12.45 -34.15
N LEU A 163 -9.91 -12.36 -33.38
CA LEU A 163 -9.15 -11.10 -33.23
C LEU A 163 -8.62 -10.65 -34.61
N PRO A 164 -8.68 -9.35 -34.93
CA PRO A 164 -8.02 -8.81 -36.10
C PRO A 164 -6.49 -9.00 -35.98
N PRO A 165 -5.77 -9.10 -37.11
CA PRO A 165 -4.32 -9.13 -37.05
C PRO A 165 -3.79 -7.84 -36.38
N LEU A 166 -2.93 -8.02 -35.39
CA LEU A 166 -2.27 -6.88 -34.73
C LEU A 166 -1.19 -6.33 -35.65
N ALA A 167 -1.14 -5.00 -35.76
CA ALA A 167 -0.01 -4.34 -36.40
C ALA A 167 1.29 -4.63 -35.60
N PRO A 168 2.43 -4.78 -36.28
CA PRO A 168 3.72 -4.85 -35.57
C PRO A 168 3.92 -3.65 -34.67
N TRP A 169 4.61 -3.86 -33.56
CA TRP A 169 5.00 -2.77 -32.68
C TRP A 169 5.87 -1.76 -33.43
N ASP A 170 5.51 -0.48 -33.35
CA ASP A 170 6.26 0.61 -33.99
C ASP A 170 7.20 1.27 -32.98
N GLU A 171 8.49 1.05 -33.13
CA GLU A 171 9.55 1.61 -32.27
C GLU A 171 10.13 2.92 -32.81
N THR A 172 9.60 3.48 -33.90
CA THR A 172 10.16 4.69 -34.52
C THR A 172 10.21 5.91 -33.61
N TRP A 173 9.40 5.93 -32.54
CA TRP A 173 9.34 6.98 -31.54
C TRP A 173 10.13 6.67 -30.26
N VAL A 174 10.72 5.48 -30.18
CA VAL A 174 11.53 5.09 -29.03
C VAL A 174 12.95 5.59 -29.25
N THR A 175 13.41 6.48 -28.39
CA THR A 175 14.81 6.94 -28.39
C THR A 175 15.49 6.41 -27.14
N ASP A 176 16.70 5.89 -27.31
CA ASP A 176 17.56 5.56 -26.18
C ASP A 176 18.03 6.86 -25.53
N SER A 177 17.95 6.96 -24.20
CA SER A 177 18.42 8.15 -23.47
C SER A 177 19.85 7.95 -23.08
N ASP A 178 20.76 8.70 -23.68
CA ASP A 178 22.18 8.73 -23.32
C ASP A 178 22.43 9.44 -21.96
N GLU A 179 21.37 9.98 -21.34
CA GLU A 179 21.47 10.83 -20.14
C GLU A 179 20.86 10.14 -18.90
N GLU A 180 21.42 9.00 -18.46
CA GLU A 180 20.97 8.27 -17.28
C GLU A 180 20.90 9.14 -16.01
N VAL A 181 21.80 10.11 -15.88
CA VAL A 181 21.82 11.04 -14.73
C VAL A 181 20.57 11.92 -14.71
N VAL A 182 20.16 12.46 -15.88
CA VAL A 182 18.96 13.30 -16.01
C VAL A 182 17.71 12.46 -15.75
N VAL A 183 17.66 11.24 -16.29
CA VAL A 183 16.54 10.30 -16.06
C VAL A 183 16.42 9.97 -14.57
N SER A 184 17.54 9.65 -13.91
CA SER A 184 17.55 9.34 -12.48
C SER A 184 17.12 10.54 -11.63
N HIS A 185 17.60 11.75 -11.96
CA HIS A 185 17.20 12.98 -11.28
C HIS A 185 15.71 13.27 -11.44
N ASN A 186 15.17 13.15 -12.66
CA ASN A 186 13.75 13.38 -12.93
C ASN A 186 12.87 12.35 -12.19
N TRP A 187 13.32 11.09 -12.07
CA TRP A 187 12.63 10.08 -11.27
C TRP A 187 12.60 10.44 -9.78
N ASP A 188 13.69 10.92 -9.22
CA ASP A 188 13.74 11.32 -7.82
C ASP A 188 12.89 12.57 -7.55
N GLU A 189 12.90 13.52 -8.48
CA GLU A 189 12.05 14.72 -8.40
C GLU A 189 10.57 14.34 -8.50
N LEU A 190 10.19 13.48 -9.48
CA LEU A 190 8.83 12.98 -9.62
C LEU A 190 8.34 12.27 -8.35
N ARG A 191 9.16 11.42 -7.76
CA ARG A 191 8.82 10.73 -6.51
C ARG A 191 8.56 11.71 -5.37
N ARG A 192 9.35 12.77 -5.24
CA ARG A 192 9.14 13.80 -4.22
C ARG A 192 7.83 14.55 -4.44
N PHE A 193 7.56 15.02 -5.66
CA PHE A 193 6.32 15.71 -5.98
C PHE A 193 5.06 14.84 -5.85
N MET A 194 5.18 13.54 -6.10
CA MET A 194 4.05 12.61 -5.94
C MET A 194 3.84 12.16 -4.49
N TRP A 195 4.84 12.36 -3.62
CA TRP A 195 4.77 12.02 -2.21
C TRP A 195 4.22 13.15 -1.34
N ASP A 196 4.60 14.40 -1.62
CA ASP A 196 4.17 15.61 -0.91
C ASP A 196 2.75 16.06 -1.34
#